data_9d6c3d9a7a837a1fed325e6479c656f7
#
_entry.id   9d6c3d9a7a837a1fed325e6479c656f7
#
_cell.length_a   1.000
_cell.length_b   1.000
_cell.length_c   1.000
_cell.angle_alpha   90.00
_cell.angle_beta   90.00
_cell.angle_gamma   90.00
#
_symmetry.space_group_name_H-M   'P 1'
#
loop_
_entity.id
_entity.type
_entity.pdbx_description
1 polymer ?
#
loop_
_entity_poly.entity_id
_entity_poly.type
_entity_poly.pdbx_seq_one_letter_code
_entity_poly.pdbx_strand_id
1 'polypeptide(L)'
;EDLGGLPVINIRYVPLSNTLNAVAKRAVDIVGSLCGLIVTSPLLLIVAILIRATSKGPIIFSQERIGQHNHAFKMYKFRTMYVQDTTEEKKGWTTKNDPRVTKVGRILRKTSIDELPQLFNILIGDMSLVGPRPERPQYVEKFKEEIPRYMIKHQVRPGLTGWAQINGYRGDTSIRKRIEYDIYYIENWSMS
;
A
#
# COMPACT_ATOMS: atom_id res chain seq x y z
N GLU A 1 5.12 25.60 -21.75
CA GLU A 1 5.03 26.29 -23.05
C GLU A 1 3.58 26.33 -23.45
N ASP A 2 3.13 27.51 -23.81
CA ASP A 2 1.74 27.79 -24.14
C ASP A 2 1.61 27.84 -25.67
N LEU A 3 0.95 26.88 -26.26
CA LEU A 3 0.68 26.86 -27.70
C LEU A 3 -0.74 27.39 -27.93
N GLY A 4 -0.85 28.69 -28.12
CA GLY A 4 -2.08 29.35 -28.57
C GLY A 4 -3.25 29.25 -27.58
N GLY A 5 -3.02 29.33 -26.28
CA GLY A 5 -4.08 29.34 -25.24
C GLY A 5 -4.67 27.96 -24.91
N LEU A 6 -4.14 26.89 -25.47
CA LEU A 6 -4.47 25.54 -25.05
C LEU A 6 -3.48 25.11 -23.95
N PRO A 7 -3.95 24.67 -22.77
CA PRO A 7 -3.05 24.15 -21.74
C PRO A 7 -2.36 22.89 -22.28
N VAL A 8 -1.06 22.99 -22.58
CA VAL A 8 -0.25 21.81 -22.92
C VAL A 8 -0.08 20.99 -21.65
N ILE A 9 -0.88 19.96 -21.48
CA ILE A 9 -0.65 18.93 -20.47
C ILE A 9 0.61 18.20 -20.90
N ASN A 10 1.72 18.49 -20.23
CA ASN A 10 2.95 17.74 -20.40
C ASN A 10 2.70 16.31 -19.87
N ILE A 11 2.28 15.43 -20.76
CA ILE A 11 2.09 14.00 -20.46
C ILE A 11 3.49 13.42 -20.36
N ARG A 12 4.08 13.47 -19.17
CA ARG A 12 5.35 12.77 -18.94
C ARG A 12 5.12 11.29 -19.20
N TYR A 13 6.04 10.72 -19.95
CA TYR A 13 6.04 9.29 -20.25
C TYR A 13 6.09 8.49 -18.94
N VAL A 14 5.17 7.54 -18.79
CA VAL A 14 5.15 6.59 -17.68
C VAL A 14 5.71 5.27 -18.20
N PRO A 15 6.93 4.86 -17.82
CA PRO A 15 7.56 3.64 -18.33
C PRO A 15 6.71 2.37 -18.20
N LEU A 16 5.89 2.28 -17.14
CA LEU A 16 4.98 1.16 -16.90
C LEU A 16 3.70 1.18 -17.74
N SER A 17 3.46 2.22 -18.57
CA SER A 17 2.42 2.18 -19.60
C SER A 17 2.85 1.35 -20.82
N ASN A 18 4.15 1.09 -20.99
CA ASN A 18 4.65 0.15 -21.99
C ASN A 18 4.32 -1.28 -21.58
N THR A 19 3.68 -2.03 -22.49
CA THR A 19 3.21 -3.40 -22.24
C THR A 19 4.34 -4.35 -21.84
N LEU A 20 5.52 -4.26 -22.45
CA LEU A 20 6.66 -5.11 -22.10
C LEU A 20 7.14 -4.86 -20.67
N ASN A 21 7.28 -3.60 -20.28
CA ASN A 21 7.65 -3.22 -18.93
C ASN A 21 6.59 -3.68 -17.92
N ALA A 22 5.31 -3.50 -18.23
CA ALA A 22 4.21 -3.92 -17.38
C ALA A 22 4.18 -5.44 -17.19
N VAL A 23 4.40 -6.22 -18.26
CA VAL A 23 4.48 -7.69 -18.20
C VAL A 23 5.71 -8.15 -17.41
N ALA A 24 6.88 -7.59 -17.69
CA ALA A 24 8.10 -7.91 -16.96
C ALA A 24 7.98 -7.61 -15.48
N LYS A 25 7.47 -6.42 -15.13
CA LYS A 25 7.17 -6.05 -13.74
C LYS A 25 6.19 -7.01 -13.09
N ARG A 26 5.14 -7.41 -13.79
CA ARG A 26 4.15 -8.37 -13.28
C ARG A 26 4.75 -9.75 -13.05
N ALA A 27 5.61 -10.24 -13.94
CA ALA A 27 6.31 -11.51 -13.74
C ALA A 27 7.17 -11.49 -12.47
N VAL A 28 7.94 -10.42 -12.25
CA VAL A 28 8.72 -10.22 -11.00
C VAL A 28 7.81 -10.18 -9.76
N ASP A 29 6.66 -9.49 -9.83
CA ASP A 29 5.71 -9.42 -8.73
C ASP A 29 5.13 -10.80 -8.38
N ILE A 30 4.76 -11.62 -9.39
CA ILE A 30 4.22 -12.97 -9.17
C ILE A 30 5.29 -13.88 -8.57
N VAL A 31 6.47 -13.95 -9.18
CA VAL A 31 7.56 -14.81 -8.69
C VAL A 31 7.98 -14.39 -7.28
N GLY A 32 8.21 -13.10 -7.07
CA GLY A 32 8.63 -12.58 -5.77
C GLY A 32 7.58 -12.78 -4.67
N SER A 33 6.29 -12.57 -4.96
CA SER A 33 5.22 -12.80 -3.99
C SER A 33 5.02 -14.28 -3.68
N LEU A 34 5.12 -15.16 -4.68
CA LEU A 34 5.02 -16.60 -4.48
C LEU A 34 6.19 -17.12 -3.63
N CYS A 35 7.42 -16.76 -3.98
CA CYS A 35 8.60 -17.09 -3.18
C CYS A 35 8.48 -16.53 -1.76
N GLY A 36 8.05 -15.27 -1.64
CA GLY A 36 7.82 -14.63 -0.35
C GLY A 36 6.81 -15.41 0.51
N LEU A 37 5.66 -15.80 -0.04
CA LEU A 37 4.65 -16.60 0.66
C LEU A 37 5.20 -17.97 1.10
N ILE A 38 5.93 -18.67 0.23
CA ILE A 38 6.52 -19.98 0.55
C ILE A 38 7.52 -19.83 1.70
N VAL A 39 8.48 -18.90 1.57
CA VAL A 39 9.54 -18.71 2.59
C VAL A 39 8.97 -18.24 3.93
N THR A 40 7.97 -17.35 3.90
CA THR A 40 7.38 -16.81 5.12
C THR A 40 6.25 -17.67 5.69
N SER A 41 5.81 -18.73 5.00
CA SER A 41 4.66 -19.57 5.42
C SER A 41 4.77 -20.11 6.86
N PRO A 42 5.92 -20.61 7.37
CA PRO A 42 6.03 -21.03 8.76
C PRO A 42 5.80 -19.88 9.75
N LEU A 43 6.35 -18.70 9.43
CA LEU A 43 6.18 -17.50 10.24
C LEU A 43 4.71 -17.03 10.23
N LEU A 44 4.07 -17.05 9.06
CA LEU A 44 2.64 -16.67 8.93
C LEU A 44 1.76 -17.58 9.80
N LEU A 45 2.04 -18.89 9.84
CA LEU A 45 1.32 -19.84 10.67
C LEU A 45 1.52 -19.55 12.17
N ILE A 46 2.75 -19.34 12.61
CA ILE A 46 3.06 -18.99 14.00
C ILE A 46 2.33 -17.71 14.41
N VAL A 47 2.39 -16.67 13.57
CA VAL A 47 1.72 -15.39 13.84
C VAL A 47 0.20 -15.57 13.91
N ALA A 48 -0.39 -16.37 13.02
CA ALA A 48 -1.81 -16.68 13.04
C ALA A 48 -2.25 -17.35 14.35
N ILE A 49 -1.48 -18.32 14.83
CA ILE A 49 -1.72 -18.99 16.12
C ILE A 49 -1.59 -17.99 17.28
N LEU A 50 -0.56 -17.16 17.30
CA LEU A 50 -0.35 -16.15 18.36
C LEU A 50 -1.52 -15.13 18.40
N ILE A 51 -1.98 -14.64 17.26
CA ILE A 51 -3.12 -13.73 17.19
C ILE A 51 -4.38 -14.40 17.74
N ARG A 52 -4.63 -15.67 17.36
CA ARG A 52 -5.82 -16.41 17.80
C ARG A 52 -5.78 -16.72 19.30
N ALA A 53 -4.61 -17.04 19.85
CA ALA A 53 -4.43 -17.35 21.26
C ALA A 53 -4.53 -16.11 22.16
N THR A 54 -4.12 -14.93 21.67
CA THR A 54 -4.03 -13.71 22.49
C THR A 54 -5.24 -12.78 22.38
N SER A 55 -6.10 -12.96 21.36
CA SER A 55 -7.28 -12.12 21.19
C SER A 55 -8.40 -12.81 20.39
N LYS A 56 -9.65 -12.64 20.82
CA LYS A 56 -10.83 -13.19 20.11
C LYS A 56 -11.06 -12.42 18.80
N GLY A 57 -11.51 -13.14 17.74
CA GLY A 57 -11.90 -12.56 16.45
C GLY A 57 -11.07 -13.05 15.25
N PRO A 58 -11.22 -12.50 14.05
CA PRO A 58 -10.54 -12.94 12.83
C PRO A 58 -9.05 -12.70 12.91
N ILE A 59 -8.24 -13.57 12.28
CA ILE A 59 -6.77 -13.47 12.21
C ILE A 59 -6.37 -12.38 11.23
N ILE A 60 -7.05 -12.33 10.09
CA ILE A 60 -6.80 -11.35 9.02
C ILE A 60 -7.78 -10.18 9.18
N PHE A 61 -7.24 -9.00 9.12
CA PHE A 61 -7.95 -7.73 8.98
C PHE A 61 -7.91 -7.30 7.52
N SER A 62 -9.04 -6.91 6.97
CA SER A 62 -9.12 -6.36 5.61
C SER A 62 -9.62 -4.93 5.65
N GLN A 63 -9.03 -4.08 4.81
CA GLN A 63 -9.39 -2.68 4.69
C GLN A 63 -9.44 -2.27 3.23
N GLU A 64 -10.52 -1.58 2.85
CA GLU A 64 -10.65 -1.03 1.51
C GLU A 64 -9.60 0.05 1.23
N ARG A 65 -8.97 -0.06 0.07
CA ARG A 65 -7.97 0.86 -0.46
C ARG A 65 -8.21 1.14 -1.93
N ILE A 66 -7.71 2.27 -2.41
CA ILE A 66 -7.75 2.62 -3.82
C ILE A 66 -6.43 2.20 -4.47
N GLY A 67 -6.53 1.44 -5.54
CA GLY A 67 -5.43 0.91 -6.33
C GLY A 67 -5.32 1.56 -7.71
N GLN A 68 -4.79 0.78 -8.66
CA GLN A 68 -4.61 1.21 -10.05
C GLN A 68 -5.96 1.55 -10.69
N HIS A 69 -5.97 2.61 -11.52
CA HIS A 69 -7.16 3.12 -12.22
C HIS A 69 -8.35 3.42 -11.29
N ASN A 70 -8.06 3.83 -10.05
CA ASN A 70 -9.05 4.10 -9.00
C ASN A 70 -9.91 2.88 -8.61
N HIS A 71 -9.46 1.67 -8.92
CA HIS A 71 -10.16 0.46 -8.52
C HIS A 71 -10.02 0.23 -7.02
N ALA A 72 -11.14 0.09 -6.31
CA ALA A 72 -11.15 -0.25 -4.90
C ALA A 72 -10.84 -1.75 -4.71
N PHE A 73 -9.97 -2.08 -3.76
CA PHE A 73 -9.62 -3.46 -3.41
C PHE A 73 -9.51 -3.64 -1.90
N LYS A 74 -9.62 -4.90 -1.43
CA LYS A 74 -9.44 -5.27 -0.03
C LYS A 74 -7.98 -5.58 0.25
N MET A 75 -7.30 -4.69 0.96
CA MET A 75 -5.92 -4.91 1.40
C MET A 75 -5.90 -5.76 2.66
N TYR A 76 -5.17 -6.86 2.65
CA TYR A 76 -5.07 -7.81 3.76
C TYR A 76 -3.90 -7.50 4.68
N LYS A 77 -4.13 -7.65 5.99
CA LYS A 77 -3.12 -7.54 7.05
C LYS A 77 -3.42 -8.52 8.17
N PHE A 78 -2.43 -8.87 8.95
CA PHE A 78 -2.71 -9.47 10.25
C PHE A 78 -3.40 -8.48 11.18
N ARG A 79 -4.37 -8.96 11.94
CA ARG A 79 -5.00 -8.15 12.96
C ARG A 79 -4.04 -7.84 14.10
N THR A 80 -3.82 -6.57 14.34
CA THR A 80 -2.93 -6.05 15.39
C THR A 80 -3.66 -5.34 16.53
N MET A 81 -4.98 -5.21 16.42
CA MET A 81 -5.85 -4.54 17.38
C MET A 81 -6.93 -5.50 17.90
N TYR A 82 -7.45 -5.23 19.08
CA TYR A 82 -8.67 -5.86 19.57
C TYR A 82 -9.84 -5.51 18.63
N VAL A 83 -10.77 -6.47 18.46
CA VAL A 83 -12.02 -6.19 17.75
C VAL A 83 -12.83 -5.21 18.59
N GLN A 84 -13.29 -4.15 17.95
CA GLN A 84 -14.15 -3.13 18.59
C GLN A 84 -15.53 -3.17 17.95
N ASP A 85 -16.53 -2.73 18.70
CA ASP A 85 -17.87 -2.51 18.16
C ASP A 85 -17.81 -1.43 17.06
N THR A 86 -18.61 -1.63 16.03
CA THR A 86 -18.58 -0.93 14.73
C THR A 86 -18.63 0.60 14.80
N THR A 87 -19.04 1.18 15.92
CA THR A 87 -19.10 2.63 16.14
C THR A 87 -17.75 3.29 16.38
N GLU A 88 -16.72 2.54 16.80
CA GLU A 88 -15.40 3.07 17.10
C GLU A 88 -14.36 2.91 15.96
N GLU A 89 -14.63 2.05 14.98
CA GLU A 89 -13.76 1.88 13.81
C GLU A 89 -13.59 3.14 12.94
N LYS A 90 -14.52 4.09 13.06
CA LYS A 90 -14.51 5.37 12.33
C LYS A 90 -13.56 6.41 12.91
N LYS A 91 -12.98 6.17 14.09
CA LYS A 91 -12.05 7.11 14.73
C LYS A 91 -10.66 7.01 14.12
N GLY A 92 -10.38 7.89 13.17
CA GLY A 92 -9.09 8.47 12.81
C GLY A 92 -7.86 7.56 12.62
N TRP A 93 -6.73 8.22 12.50
CA TRP A 93 -5.40 7.61 12.41
C TRP A 93 -5.00 6.94 13.73
N THR A 94 -4.29 5.81 13.64
CA THR A 94 -3.70 5.16 14.82
C THR A 94 -2.59 6.03 15.40
N THR A 95 -2.68 6.39 16.66
CA THR A 95 -1.66 7.16 17.39
C THR A 95 -0.51 6.25 17.87
N LYS A 96 0.63 6.85 18.23
CA LYS A 96 1.86 6.13 18.62
C LYS A 96 1.66 5.14 19.79
N ASN A 97 0.73 5.41 20.70
CA ASN A 97 0.42 4.58 21.88
C ASN A 97 -1.08 4.21 21.95
N ASP A 98 -1.64 3.80 20.84
CA ASP A 98 -3.05 3.43 20.75
C ASP A 98 -3.36 2.23 21.65
N PRO A 99 -4.25 2.36 22.68
CA PRO A 99 -4.56 1.29 23.64
C PRO A 99 -5.24 0.07 22.98
N ARG A 100 -5.80 0.23 21.79
CA ARG A 100 -6.44 -0.83 21.03
C ARG A 100 -5.44 -1.86 20.50
N VAL A 101 -4.15 -1.50 20.43
CA VAL A 101 -3.10 -2.38 19.90
C VAL A 101 -2.75 -3.47 20.90
N THR A 102 -2.88 -4.75 20.49
CA THR A 102 -2.51 -5.90 21.31
C THR A 102 -0.98 -5.94 21.56
N LYS A 103 -0.53 -6.66 22.60
CA LYS A 103 0.91 -6.84 22.86
C LYS A 103 1.62 -7.49 21.65
N VAL A 104 1.03 -8.54 21.08
CA VAL A 104 1.51 -9.19 19.84
C VAL A 104 1.46 -8.20 18.67
N GLY A 105 0.36 -7.48 18.51
CA GLY A 105 0.17 -6.49 17.44
C GLY A 105 1.23 -5.38 17.46
N ARG A 106 1.73 -5.00 18.63
CA ARG A 106 2.81 -4.01 18.76
C ARG A 106 4.12 -4.51 18.14
N ILE A 107 4.45 -5.78 18.37
CA ILE A 107 5.63 -6.43 17.79
C ILE A 107 5.46 -6.53 16.28
N LEU A 108 4.30 -7.02 15.80
CA LEU A 108 4.02 -7.19 14.39
C LEU A 108 4.14 -5.86 13.62
N ARG A 109 3.61 -4.76 14.18
CA ARG A 109 3.72 -3.41 13.57
C ARG A 109 5.16 -2.89 13.56
N LYS A 110 5.92 -3.12 14.63
CA LYS A 110 7.33 -2.70 14.71
C LYS A 110 8.19 -3.40 13.65
N THR A 111 7.90 -4.66 13.37
CA THR A 111 8.63 -5.50 12.41
C THR A 111 8.00 -5.49 11.01
N SER A 112 6.84 -4.84 10.83
CA SER A 112 6.04 -4.86 9.60
C SER A 112 5.58 -6.27 9.16
N ILE A 113 5.65 -7.27 10.03
CA ILE A 113 5.17 -8.64 9.77
C ILE A 113 3.64 -8.64 9.55
N ASP A 114 2.93 -7.69 10.15
CA ASP A 114 1.49 -7.53 9.93
C ASP A 114 1.12 -7.23 8.47
N GLU A 115 2.05 -6.76 7.66
CA GLU A 115 1.83 -6.45 6.25
C GLU A 115 2.10 -7.63 5.31
N LEU A 116 2.70 -8.75 5.78
CA LEU A 116 3.01 -9.92 4.94
C LEU A 116 1.81 -10.54 4.21
N PRO A 117 0.57 -10.56 4.75
CA PRO A 117 -0.58 -11.05 3.99
C PRO A 117 -0.87 -10.28 2.70
N GLN A 118 -0.30 -9.07 2.52
CA GLN A 118 -0.39 -8.32 1.26
C GLN A 118 0.36 -9.00 0.10
N LEU A 119 1.26 -9.95 0.37
CA LEU A 119 1.85 -10.79 -0.68
C LEU A 119 0.75 -11.53 -1.46
N PHE A 120 -0.36 -11.88 -0.82
CA PHE A 120 -1.51 -12.44 -1.50
C PHE A 120 -2.20 -11.40 -2.42
N ASN A 121 -2.33 -10.14 -1.98
CA ASN A 121 -2.83 -9.07 -2.87
C ASN A 121 -1.93 -8.86 -4.08
N ILE A 122 -0.60 -9.02 -3.92
CA ILE A 122 0.33 -8.95 -5.05
C ILE A 122 0.10 -10.12 -6.01
N LEU A 123 -0.03 -11.33 -5.48
CA LEU A 123 -0.22 -12.54 -6.27
C LEU A 123 -1.51 -12.49 -7.12
N ILE A 124 -2.62 -11.99 -6.57
CA ILE A 124 -3.89 -11.84 -7.30
C ILE A 124 -3.92 -10.63 -8.25
N GLY A 125 -3.03 -9.64 -8.08
CA GLY A 125 -2.86 -8.52 -9.01
C GLY A 125 -3.36 -7.16 -8.52
N ASP A 126 -3.88 -7.06 -7.32
CA ASP A 126 -4.32 -5.79 -6.72
C ASP A 126 -3.13 -4.87 -6.41
N MET A 127 -1.99 -5.47 -6.06
CA MET A 127 -0.78 -4.78 -5.62
C MET A 127 0.46 -5.24 -6.37
N SER A 128 1.57 -4.58 -6.11
CA SER A 128 2.93 -4.86 -6.57
C SER A 128 3.87 -4.95 -5.37
N LEU A 129 5.04 -5.58 -5.52
CA LEU A 129 6.10 -5.53 -4.50
C LEU A 129 6.54 -4.10 -4.24
N VAL A 130 6.80 -3.34 -5.32
CA VAL A 130 7.26 -1.95 -5.26
C VAL A 130 6.28 -1.06 -6.01
N GLY A 131 5.82 0.01 -5.34
CA GLY A 131 4.88 0.98 -5.91
C GLY A 131 4.43 2.02 -4.90
N PRO A 132 3.62 3.00 -5.30
CA PRO A 132 3.01 3.97 -4.39
C PRO A 132 2.18 3.30 -3.31
N ARG A 133 2.22 3.83 -2.08
CA ARG A 133 1.40 3.26 -1.00
C ARG A 133 -0.10 3.53 -1.24
N PRO A 134 -0.97 2.51 -1.13
CA PRO A 134 -2.41 2.69 -1.33
C PRO A 134 -3.05 3.45 -0.17
N GLU A 135 -3.94 4.39 -0.49
CA GLU A 135 -4.68 5.19 0.49
C GLU A 135 -6.14 4.75 0.62
N ARG A 136 -6.78 5.12 1.75
CA ARG A 136 -8.21 4.88 1.97
C ARG A 136 -9.04 5.78 1.05
N PRO A 137 -10.24 5.38 0.60
CA PRO A 137 -11.10 6.18 -0.26
C PRO A 137 -11.28 7.61 0.23
N GLN A 138 -11.59 7.78 1.51
CA GLN A 138 -11.80 9.10 2.14
C GLN A 138 -10.58 10.05 2.03
N TYR A 139 -9.36 9.51 2.04
CA TYR A 139 -8.14 10.32 1.90
C TYR A 139 -7.82 10.61 0.44
N VAL A 140 -8.17 9.70 -0.48
CA VAL A 140 -8.04 9.93 -1.91
C VAL A 140 -8.90 11.12 -2.33
N GLU A 141 -10.17 11.17 -1.88
CA GLU A 141 -11.07 12.28 -2.16
C GLU A 141 -10.51 13.62 -1.65
N LYS A 142 -9.99 13.64 -0.43
CA LYS A 142 -9.36 14.83 0.14
C LYS A 142 -8.10 15.25 -0.62
N PHE A 143 -7.17 14.31 -0.85
CA PHE A 143 -5.86 14.65 -1.42
C PHE A 143 -5.90 14.99 -2.89
N LYS A 144 -6.86 14.45 -3.66
CA LYS A 144 -7.02 14.82 -5.08
C LYS A 144 -7.36 16.30 -5.27
N GLU A 145 -8.05 16.92 -4.29
CA GLU A 145 -8.41 18.34 -4.32
C GLU A 145 -7.27 19.23 -3.82
N GLU A 146 -6.49 18.76 -2.83
CA GLU A 146 -5.47 19.56 -2.15
C GLU A 146 -4.08 19.48 -2.82
N ILE A 147 -3.78 18.38 -3.53
CA ILE A 147 -2.43 18.11 -4.03
C ILE A 147 -2.46 17.98 -5.56
N PRO A 148 -1.82 18.92 -6.27
CA PRO A 148 -1.66 18.82 -7.71
C PRO A 148 -0.98 17.50 -8.11
N ARG A 149 -1.45 16.91 -9.22
CA ARG A 149 -0.92 15.64 -9.77
C ARG A 149 -1.11 14.40 -8.88
N TYR A 150 -1.87 14.49 -7.77
CA TYR A 150 -2.10 13.35 -6.87
C TYR A 150 -2.56 12.09 -7.61
N MET A 151 -3.44 12.23 -8.60
CA MET A 151 -4.04 11.11 -9.33
C MET A 151 -3.05 10.32 -10.20
N ILE A 152 -1.85 10.85 -10.46
CA ILE A 152 -0.81 10.14 -11.22
C ILE A 152 -0.40 8.84 -10.51
N LYS A 153 -0.42 8.81 -9.18
CA LYS A 153 -0.08 7.60 -8.41
C LYS A 153 -1.01 6.40 -8.71
N HIS A 154 -2.20 6.64 -9.21
CA HIS A 154 -3.17 5.60 -9.56
C HIS A 154 -2.99 5.06 -10.99
N GLN A 155 -2.00 5.51 -11.74
CA GLN A 155 -1.65 4.94 -13.05
C GLN A 155 -0.91 3.62 -12.94
N VAL A 156 -0.33 3.31 -11.77
CA VAL A 156 0.40 2.07 -11.51
C VAL A 156 -0.21 1.32 -10.31
N ARG A 157 0.11 0.02 -10.20
CA ARG A 157 -0.31 -0.76 -9.02
C ARG A 157 0.33 -0.22 -7.75
N PRO A 158 -0.44 -0.12 -6.65
CA PRO A 158 0.13 0.24 -5.36
C PRO A 158 1.11 -0.83 -4.86
N GLY A 159 2.12 -0.40 -4.10
CA GLY A 159 3.17 -1.27 -3.61
C GLY A 159 3.03 -1.69 -2.15
N LEU A 160 3.59 -2.87 -1.81
CA LEU A 160 3.87 -3.29 -0.44
C LEU A 160 4.95 -2.38 0.16
N THR A 161 6.00 -2.11 -0.60
CA THR A 161 6.99 -1.06 -0.34
C THR A 161 7.02 -0.06 -1.49
N GLY A 162 7.74 1.06 -1.34
CA GLY A 162 7.82 2.08 -2.38
C GLY A 162 8.90 3.12 -2.13
N TRP A 163 9.23 3.89 -3.18
CA TRP A 163 10.30 4.87 -3.14
C TRP A 163 10.12 5.89 -2.01
N ALA A 164 8.91 6.39 -1.81
CA ALA A 164 8.60 7.27 -0.68
C ALA A 164 8.88 6.61 0.67
N GLN A 165 8.52 5.32 0.84
CA GLN A 165 8.68 4.60 2.10
C GLN A 165 10.15 4.39 2.49
N ILE A 166 11.02 4.01 1.53
CA ILE A 166 12.45 3.79 1.79
C ILE A 166 13.20 5.11 2.03
N ASN A 167 12.66 6.24 1.53
CA ASN A 167 13.18 7.58 1.81
C ASN A 167 12.56 8.22 3.07
N GLY A 168 11.95 7.43 3.96
CA GLY A 168 11.47 7.88 5.27
C GLY A 168 10.06 8.49 5.28
N TYR A 169 9.38 8.59 4.15
CA TYR A 169 8.02 9.15 4.08
C TYR A 169 6.96 8.07 4.32
N ARG A 170 6.98 7.47 5.52
CA ARG A 170 6.00 6.48 5.99
C ARG A 170 5.29 7.00 7.25
N GLY A 171 3.98 6.69 7.39
CA GLY A 171 3.19 7.06 8.57
C GLY A 171 2.85 8.55 8.61
N ASP A 172 3.05 9.20 9.76
CA ASP A 172 2.73 10.61 9.99
C ASP A 172 3.86 11.51 9.46
N THR A 173 3.91 11.65 8.16
CA THR A 173 4.91 12.45 7.44
C THR A 173 4.23 13.32 6.37
N SER A 174 4.98 14.27 5.78
CA SER A 174 4.44 15.14 4.74
C SER A 174 3.85 14.37 3.56
N ILE A 175 2.53 14.48 3.38
CA ILE A 175 1.80 13.87 2.27
C ILE A 175 2.30 14.42 0.92
N ARG A 176 2.56 15.72 0.83
CA ARG A 176 3.07 16.35 -0.41
C ARG A 176 4.39 15.72 -0.83
N LYS A 177 5.37 15.62 0.08
CA LYS A 177 6.66 14.97 -0.22
C LYS A 177 6.49 13.49 -0.58
N ARG A 178 5.60 12.76 0.11
CA ARG A 178 5.30 11.39 -0.24
C ARG A 178 4.83 11.28 -1.68
N ILE A 179 3.91 12.15 -2.11
CA ILE A 179 3.40 12.16 -3.49
C ILE A 179 4.49 12.53 -4.50
N GLU A 180 5.39 13.47 -4.18
CA GLU A 180 6.53 13.81 -5.03
C GLU A 180 7.44 12.59 -5.27
N TYR A 181 7.75 11.82 -4.21
CA TYR A 181 8.55 10.58 -4.33
C TYR A 181 7.80 9.46 -5.06
N ASP A 182 6.48 9.33 -4.85
CA ASP A 182 5.65 8.37 -5.58
C ASP A 182 5.62 8.72 -7.09
N ILE A 183 5.49 10.01 -7.44
CA ILE A 183 5.53 10.48 -8.83
C ILE A 183 6.93 10.26 -9.43
N TYR A 184 7.99 10.57 -8.68
CA TYR A 184 9.36 10.31 -9.12
C TYR A 184 9.56 8.83 -9.49
N TYR A 185 9.10 7.89 -8.65
CA TYR A 185 9.14 6.47 -8.96
C TYR A 185 8.41 6.13 -10.26
N ILE A 186 7.20 6.68 -10.46
CA ILE A 186 6.37 6.39 -11.63
C ILE A 186 7.03 6.88 -12.91
N GLU A 187 7.62 8.09 -12.89
CA GLU A 187 8.24 8.73 -14.05
C GLU A 187 9.63 8.16 -14.38
N ASN A 188 10.34 7.59 -13.40
CA ASN A 188 11.72 7.11 -13.57
C ASN A 188 11.85 5.59 -13.38
N TRP A 189 10.76 4.86 -13.44
CA TRP A 189 10.79 3.42 -13.26
C TRP A 189 11.64 2.74 -14.34
N SER A 190 12.52 1.82 -13.92
CA SER A 190 13.30 0.94 -14.79
C SER A 190 13.42 -0.45 -14.17
N MET A 191 13.83 -1.44 -14.96
CA MET A 191 14.13 -2.79 -14.47
C MET A 191 15.54 -2.93 -13.89
N SER A 192 16.40 -1.93 -14.11
CA SER A 192 17.78 -1.88 -13.63
C SER A 192 17.87 -1.27 -12.24
#